data_fb06dbc02b8101ba12c3ed13680a7565
#
_entry.id   fb06dbc02b8101ba12c3ed13680a7565
#
_cell.length_a   1.000
_cell.length_b   1.000
_cell.length_c   1.000
_cell.angle_alpha   90.00
_cell.angle_beta   90.00
_cell.angle_gamma   90.00
#
_symmetry.space_group_name_H-M   'P 1'
#
loop_
_entity.id
_entity.type
_entity.pdbx_description
1 polymer ?
#
loop_
_entity_poly.entity_id
_entity_poly.type
_entity_poly.pdbx_seq_one_letter_code
_entity_poly.pdbx_strand_id
1 'polypeptide(L)'
;RGKRYNGSEHKLNIKKVIAVIIAFLVIIMFVAVFIKLMQPKAETTEKKVAMAYYSAFTNNKWGIIDSSGNTVITPSYDEMVVVPNKDKAVFIVTYDVDYTNGTYKTKAVNERNEQLFSTYDQVEAIQNYDQQNNIWYEKSCLRVKKDNKYGLIDLSGKVLLDCNYESIEPLIEISNSLITTKDGKKGLVSSTGSVIIDNEYADIKSLTNEYENGYIVKNSEGKLGVIGTNKKILLPIEYDEIKNVYAESTYIAKQSGSWKIVNVKDNTSADLNYDDVKSMDSSNMVVVKGGKYGIATLSGEEKVAPQFDSLKNIYQNYYIAQKDGKQGVIDSDNNVKIDYNYKSITYVKTANIIEAESEKVETDLYDKNFNLKLSGIVSEINTDQGYMKVRINSDYKYYNFKFEEKKNTEILTNNTLFLAKKDGKYGYVDKNNVVVVNYIYDDATEQNNSGYVAVKKDGKWGAIDKDGEVVKEPTYNLDDYLKIDFIGGWYLGKDINMNYYRK
;
A
#
# COMPACT_ATOMS: atom_id res chain seq x y z
N ARG A 1 -96.09 10.60 -45.14
CA ARG A 1 -95.69 12.01 -44.82
C ARG A 1 -94.28 11.99 -44.20
N GLY A 2 -93.29 12.26 -45.06
CA GLY A 2 -91.86 12.35 -44.59
C GLY A 2 -91.59 13.81 -44.22
N LYS A 3 -90.96 13.99 -43.02
CA LYS A 3 -90.42 15.30 -42.63
C LYS A 3 -88.98 15.37 -43.17
N ARG A 4 -88.75 16.37 -44.04
CA ARG A 4 -87.42 16.76 -44.49
C ARG A 4 -86.71 17.45 -43.33
N TYR A 5 -85.49 16.94 -42.98
CA TYR A 5 -84.55 17.63 -42.11
C TYR A 5 -83.77 18.63 -42.97
N ASN A 6 -83.89 19.93 -42.69
CA ASN A 6 -82.98 20.94 -43.25
C ASN A 6 -81.68 20.93 -42.44
N GLY A 7 -80.62 20.40 -43.00
CA GLY A 7 -79.27 20.53 -42.43
C GLY A 7 -78.76 21.95 -42.71
N SER A 8 -78.55 22.72 -41.69
CA SER A 8 -77.81 23.98 -41.77
C SER A 8 -76.33 23.67 -42.03
N GLU A 9 -75.80 23.96 -43.20
CA GLU A 9 -74.39 23.96 -43.49
C GLU A 9 -73.68 24.99 -42.62
N HIS A 10 -73.04 24.55 -41.55
CA HIS A 10 -72.10 25.38 -40.83
C HIS A 10 -70.87 25.56 -41.68
N LYS A 11 -70.72 26.64 -42.41
CA LYS A 11 -69.51 27.07 -43.08
C LYS A 11 -68.41 27.27 -42.04
N LEU A 12 -67.42 26.42 -42.07
CA LEU A 12 -66.22 26.54 -41.20
C LEU A 12 -65.61 27.93 -41.42
N ASN A 13 -65.59 28.75 -40.37
CA ASN A 13 -64.98 30.06 -40.46
C ASN A 13 -63.45 29.90 -40.40
N ILE A 14 -62.86 29.83 -41.61
CA ILE A 14 -61.37 29.57 -41.79
C ILE A 14 -60.53 30.56 -40.97
N LYS A 15 -60.98 31.82 -40.79
CA LYS A 15 -60.28 32.80 -39.96
C LYS A 15 -60.18 32.36 -38.47
N LYS A 16 -61.27 31.76 -37.94
CA LYS A 16 -61.32 31.25 -36.58
C LYS A 16 -60.46 30.01 -36.43
N VAL A 17 -60.44 29.14 -37.45
CA VAL A 17 -59.52 27.93 -37.44
C VAL A 17 -58.10 28.34 -37.46
N ILE A 18 -57.74 29.33 -38.32
CA ILE A 18 -56.34 29.85 -38.37
C ILE A 18 -55.97 30.51 -37.04
N ALA A 19 -56.82 31.27 -36.41
CA ALA A 19 -56.59 31.91 -35.13
C ALA A 19 -56.36 30.87 -34.02
N VAL A 20 -57.09 29.74 -34.00
CA VAL A 20 -56.90 28.64 -33.05
C VAL A 20 -55.57 27.93 -33.31
N ILE A 21 -55.22 27.72 -34.58
CA ILE A 21 -53.90 27.09 -34.91
C ILE A 21 -52.70 27.99 -34.47
N ILE A 22 -52.81 29.30 -34.72
CA ILE A 22 -51.79 30.26 -34.27
C ILE A 22 -51.72 30.30 -32.76
N ALA A 23 -52.83 30.31 -32.02
CA ALA A 23 -52.86 30.27 -30.58
C ALA A 23 -52.20 28.98 -30.05
N PHE A 24 -52.46 27.85 -30.71
CA PHE A 24 -51.84 26.54 -30.32
C PHE A 24 -50.31 26.51 -30.57
N LEU A 25 -49.87 27.08 -31.70
CA LEU A 25 -48.43 27.21 -32.01
C LEU A 25 -47.69 28.14 -31.01
N VAL A 26 -48.38 29.24 -30.62
CA VAL A 26 -47.84 30.13 -29.58
C VAL A 26 -47.71 29.43 -28.23
N ILE A 27 -48.73 28.63 -27.85
CA ILE A 27 -48.67 27.83 -26.60
C ILE A 27 -47.54 26.80 -26.67
N ILE A 28 -47.38 26.08 -27.80
CA ILE A 28 -46.28 25.13 -27.99
C ILE A 28 -44.92 25.84 -27.87
N MET A 29 -44.79 27.04 -28.47
CA MET A 29 -43.55 27.81 -28.36
C MET A 29 -43.27 28.25 -26.91
N PHE A 30 -44.28 28.69 -26.17
CA PHE A 30 -44.14 29.03 -24.75
C PHE A 30 -43.75 27.81 -23.92
N VAL A 31 -44.38 26.65 -24.16
CA VAL A 31 -44.01 25.39 -23.47
C VAL A 31 -42.60 24.98 -23.81
N ALA A 32 -42.14 25.07 -25.05
CA ALA A 32 -40.79 24.75 -25.47
C ALA A 32 -39.76 25.70 -24.83
N VAL A 33 -40.06 27.00 -24.76
CA VAL A 33 -39.21 28.00 -24.07
C VAL A 33 -39.20 27.72 -22.57
N PHE A 34 -40.32 27.37 -21.96
CA PHE A 34 -40.41 27.04 -20.54
C PHE A 34 -39.65 25.76 -20.21
N ILE A 35 -39.75 24.73 -21.05
CA ILE A 35 -38.92 23.49 -20.90
C ILE A 35 -37.43 23.81 -21.03
N LYS A 36 -37.05 24.70 -21.97
CA LYS A 36 -35.66 25.10 -22.15
C LYS A 36 -35.13 25.95 -21.00
N LEU A 37 -35.98 26.73 -20.34
CA LEU A 37 -35.65 27.50 -19.14
C LEU A 37 -35.62 26.63 -17.87
N MET A 38 -36.42 25.56 -17.84
CA MET A 38 -36.49 24.59 -16.76
C MET A 38 -35.47 23.45 -16.90
N GLN A 39 -34.79 23.29 -18.03
CA GLN A 39 -33.66 22.40 -18.10
C GLN A 39 -32.61 22.95 -17.12
N PRO A 40 -32.20 22.18 -16.09
CA PRO A 40 -31.06 22.58 -15.28
C PRO A 40 -29.95 22.88 -16.28
N LYS A 41 -29.38 24.09 -16.24
CA LYS A 41 -28.09 24.33 -16.87
C LYS A 41 -27.25 23.17 -16.44
N ALA A 42 -26.79 22.34 -17.38
CA ALA A 42 -25.73 21.44 -17.10
C ALA A 42 -24.58 22.34 -16.55
N GLU A 43 -24.50 22.39 -15.24
CA GLU A 43 -23.21 22.74 -14.65
C GLU A 43 -22.25 21.72 -15.30
N THR A 44 -21.46 22.21 -16.23
CA THR A 44 -20.16 21.59 -16.45
C THR A 44 -19.48 21.71 -15.09
N THR A 45 -19.73 20.73 -14.21
CA THR A 45 -18.78 20.35 -13.20
C THR A 45 -17.55 19.97 -14.03
N GLU A 46 -16.68 20.94 -14.31
CA GLU A 46 -15.28 20.66 -14.43
C GLU A 46 -15.03 19.73 -13.24
N LYS A 47 -14.77 18.46 -13.51
CA LYS A 47 -14.24 17.55 -12.52
C LYS A 47 -13.00 18.29 -12.05
N LYS A 48 -13.09 18.99 -10.91
CA LYS A 48 -11.94 19.52 -10.22
C LYS A 48 -11.08 18.29 -10.03
N VAL A 49 -10.04 18.14 -10.85
CA VAL A 49 -9.04 17.12 -10.68
C VAL A 49 -8.59 17.34 -9.24
N ALA A 50 -8.79 16.36 -8.38
CA ALA A 50 -8.43 16.49 -6.98
C ALA A 50 -6.95 16.84 -6.96
N MET A 51 -6.62 18.06 -6.52
CA MET A 51 -5.27 18.55 -6.55
C MET A 51 -4.49 17.76 -5.49
N ALA A 52 -3.54 16.95 -5.90
CA ALA A 52 -2.67 16.24 -4.99
C ALA A 52 -1.36 17.02 -4.81
N TYR A 53 -0.81 16.98 -3.58
CA TYR A 53 0.41 17.66 -3.20
C TYR A 53 1.52 16.66 -2.90
N TYR A 54 2.73 17.03 -3.24
CA TYR A 54 3.92 16.20 -3.05
C TYR A 54 5.09 17.03 -2.53
N SER A 55 5.87 16.46 -1.63
CA SER A 55 7.17 17.00 -1.25
C SER A 55 8.11 16.96 -2.44
N ALA A 56 8.85 18.06 -2.65
CA ALA A 56 9.74 18.21 -3.79
C ALA A 56 11.07 18.84 -3.36
N PHE A 57 12.17 18.25 -3.82
CA PHE A 57 13.53 18.65 -3.50
C PHE A 57 14.29 19.14 -4.71
N THR A 58 14.83 20.35 -4.64
CA THR A 58 15.73 20.91 -5.63
C THR A 58 16.66 21.94 -5.01
N ASN A 59 17.86 22.12 -5.56
CA ASN A 59 18.86 23.06 -5.05
C ASN A 59 19.12 22.93 -3.54
N ASN A 60 19.18 21.70 -3.05
CA ASN A 60 19.38 21.35 -1.62
C ASN A 60 18.28 21.90 -0.68
N LYS A 61 17.09 22.15 -1.20
CA LYS A 61 15.95 22.66 -0.42
C LYS A 61 14.69 21.89 -0.75
N TRP A 62 13.83 21.77 0.25
CA TRP A 62 12.51 21.15 0.16
C TRP A 62 11.41 22.20 -0.02
N GLY A 63 10.41 21.84 -0.81
CA GLY A 63 9.18 22.60 -1.04
C GLY A 63 8.02 21.66 -1.36
N ILE A 64 6.96 22.21 -1.96
CA ILE A 64 5.77 21.46 -2.36
C ILE A 64 5.44 21.73 -3.81
N ILE A 65 5.07 20.68 -4.54
CA ILE A 65 4.49 20.74 -5.90
C ILE A 65 3.08 20.16 -5.90
N ASP A 66 2.28 20.55 -6.89
CA ASP A 66 0.97 19.96 -7.16
C ASP A 66 1.05 18.74 -8.11
N SER A 67 -0.08 18.12 -8.40
CA SER A 67 -0.20 16.99 -9.32
C SER A 67 0.15 17.29 -10.78
N SER A 68 0.35 18.55 -11.14
CA SER A 68 0.82 19.01 -12.47
C SER A 68 2.31 19.38 -12.46
N GLY A 69 2.98 19.30 -11.30
CA GLY A 69 4.36 19.69 -11.12
C GLY A 69 4.59 21.19 -10.95
N ASN A 70 3.52 21.96 -10.77
CA ASN A 70 3.66 23.39 -10.46
C ASN A 70 4.14 23.57 -9.03
N THR A 71 5.02 24.52 -8.81
CA THR A 71 5.51 24.87 -7.47
C THR A 71 4.40 25.54 -6.66
N VAL A 72 4.01 24.91 -5.55
CA VAL A 72 3.03 25.43 -4.56
C VAL A 72 3.78 26.19 -3.46
N ILE A 73 4.78 25.53 -2.85
CA ILE A 73 5.71 26.20 -1.93
C ILE A 73 7.10 26.12 -2.54
N THR A 74 7.70 27.28 -2.77
CA THR A 74 9.06 27.38 -3.31
C THR A 74 10.03 26.61 -2.38
N PRO A 75 10.89 25.73 -2.93
CA PRO A 75 11.89 25.02 -2.16
C PRO A 75 12.80 25.97 -1.38
N SER A 76 12.64 26.01 -0.06
CA SER A 76 13.33 26.91 0.85
C SER A 76 13.66 26.26 2.20
N TYR A 77 13.11 25.09 2.50
CA TYR A 77 13.31 24.38 3.75
C TYR A 77 14.51 23.43 3.66
N ASP A 78 15.28 23.36 4.74
CA ASP A 78 16.42 22.43 4.87
C ASP A 78 15.93 21.00 5.09
N GLU A 79 14.87 20.85 5.88
CA GLU A 79 14.26 19.58 6.20
C GLU A 79 13.08 19.27 5.27
N MET A 80 12.80 17.98 5.07
CA MET A 80 11.71 17.52 4.24
C MET A 80 10.37 18.07 4.72
N VAL A 81 9.62 18.69 3.83
CA VAL A 81 8.25 19.11 4.11
C VAL A 81 7.35 17.89 4.08
N VAL A 82 6.72 17.54 5.19
CA VAL A 82 5.83 16.38 5.26
C VAL A 82 4.43 16.74 4.78
N VAL A 83 3.88 15.91 3.91
CA VAL A 83 2.49 15.98 3.40
C VAL A 83 1.69 14.83 4.01
N PRO A 84 1.00 15.03 5.15
CA PRO A 84 0.28 13.93 5.82
C PRO A 84 -0.85 13.37 4.97
N ASN A 85 -1.51 14.22 4.21
CA ASN A 85 -2.59 13.84 3.28
C ASN A 85 -2.43 14.63 1.97
N LYS A 86 -2.10 13.94 0.91
CA LYS A 86 -1.85 14.55 -0.41
C LYS A 86 -3.05 15.30 -1.01
N ASP A 87 -4.27 15.02 -0.53
CA ASP A 87 -5.50 15.65 -1.01
C ASP A 87 -5.88 16.90 -0.19
N LYS A 88 -5.01 17.31 0.75
CA LYS A 88 -5.24 18.45 1.66
C LYS A 88 -4.02 19.38 1.67
N ALA A 89 -4.29 20.67 1.61
CA ALA A 89 -3.28 21.73 1.67
C ALA A 89 -2.84 22.02 3.11
N VAL A 90 -2.31 21.02 3.78
CA VAL A 90 -1.74 21.11 5.12
C VAL A 90 -0.39 20.42 5.09
N PHE A 91 0.67 21.18 5.30
CA PHE A 91 2.04 20.73 5.20
C PHE A 91 2.77 20.96 6.51
N ILE A 92 3.56 19.99 6.95
CA ILE A 92 4.33 20.11 8.18
C ILE A 92 5.77 20.45 7.81
N VAL A 93 6.24 21.58 8.32
CA VAL A 93 7.61 22.06 8.13
C VAL A 93 8.37 21.99 9.45
N THR A 94 9.62 21.57 9.35
CA THR A 94 10.57 21.52 10.48
C THR A 94 11.49 22.73 10.42
N TYR A 95 11.76 23.31 11.58
CA TYR A 95 12.64 24.49 11.72
C TYR A 95 13.34 24.48 13.08
N ASP A 96 14.27 25.39 13.30
CA ASP A 96 15.09 25.48 14.54
C ASP A 96 15.73 24.13 14.90
N VAL A 97 16.34 23.46 13.90
CA VAL A 97 16.96 22.15 14.10
C VAL A 97 18.32 22.29 14.74
N ASP A 98 18.49 21.66 15.88
CA ASP A 98 19.78 21.48 16.54
C ASP A 98 20.23 20.02 16.37
N TYR A 99 21.07 19.77 15.38
CA TYR A 99 21.58 18.42 15.09
C TYR A 99 22.50 17.85 16.20
N THR A 100 23.07 18.73 17.05
CA THR A 100 23.94 18.31 18.15
C THR A 100 23.14 17.68 19.28
N ASN A 101 22.01 18.31 19.64
CA ASN A 101 21.13 17.87 20.71
C ASN A 101 19.91 17.08 20.22
N GLY A 102 19.74 16.95 18.89
CA GLY A 102 18.61 16.25 18.29
C GLY A 102 17.26 16.93 18.54
N THR A 103 17.24 18.27 18.74
CA THR A 103 16.01 19.01 18.97
C THR A 103 15.57 19.79 17.75
N TYR A 104 14.28 19.94 17.58
CA TYR A 104 13.68 20.69 16.46
C TYR A 104 12.27 21.17 16.84
N LYS A 105 11.74 22.07 16.03
CA LYS A 105 10.35 22.51 16.10
C LYS A 105 9.63 22.20 14.79
N THR A 106 8.32 22.02 14.89
CA THR A 106 7.46 21.82 13.71
C THR A 106 6.25 22.73 13.78
N LYS A 107 5.75 23.10 12.61
CA LYS A 107 4.50 23.84 12.45
C LYS A 107 3.78 23.40 11.17
N ALA A 108 2.48 23.60 11.13
CA ALA A 108 1.68 23.41 9.92
C ALA A 108 1.63 24.71 9.11
N VAL A 109 1.69 24.60 7.77
CA VAL A 109 1.51 25.70 6.83
C VAL A 109 0.53 25.33 5.72
N ASN A 110 -0.10 26.32 5.09
CA ASN A 110 -0.99 26.15 3.94
C ASN A 110 -0.23 26.34 2.61
N GLU A 111 -0.96 26.35 1.47
CA GLU A 111 -0.44 26.57 0.12
C GLU A 111 0.30 27.91 -0.06
N ARG A 112 -0.03 28.91 0.75
CA ARG A 112 0.60 30.24 0.74
C ARG A 112 1.79 30.35 1.68
N ASN A 113 2.17 29.22 2.27
CA ASN A 113 3.20 29.18 3.30
C ASN A 113 2.85 29.98 4.56
N GLU A 114 1.55 30.15 4.83
CA GLU A 114 1.03 30.82 6.02
C GLU A 114 0.85 29.77 7.14
N GLN A 115 1.27 30.14 8.37
CA GLN A 115 1.14 29.23 9.51
C GLN A 115 -0.32 28.93 9.84
N LEU A 116 -0.63 27.64 9.97
CA LEU A 116 -1.89 27.12 10.48
C LEU A 116 -1.76 26.75 11.95
N PHE A 117 -2.87 26.76 12.68
CA PHE A 117 -2.99 26.26 14.05
C PHE A 117 -1.98 26.88 15.05
N SER A 118 -1.75 28.19 14.91
CA SER A 118 -0.74 28.95 15.68
C SER A 118 -0.99 29.04 17.20
N THR A 119 -2.12 28.53 17.68
CA THR A 119 -2.45 28.44 19.11
C THR A 119 -1.74 27.31 19.84
N TYR A 120 -1.08 26.41 19.09
CA TYR A 120 -0.29 25.29 19.61
C TYR A 120 1.20 25.61 19.55
N ASP A 121 1.95 25.09 20.52
CA ASP A 121 3.41 25.24 20.58
C ASP A 121 4.10 24.45 19.48
N GLN A 122 3.49 23.32 19.07
CA GLN A 122 3.99 22.42 18.03
C GLN A 122 2.83 21.72 17.33
N VAL A 123 2.97 21.48 16.01
CA VAL A 123 2.03 20.71 15.18
C VAL A 123 2.82 19.72 14.38
N GLU A 124 2.47 18.44 14.46
CA GLU A 124 3.23 17.35 13.87
C GLU A 124 2.34 16.38 13.07
N ALA A 125 2.89 15.86 11.99
CA ALA A 125 2.35 14.67 11.35
C ALA A 125 2.71 13.43 12.19
N ILE A 126 1.77 12.48 12.30
CA ILE A 126 2.01 11.24 13.03
C ILE A 126 2.54 10.20 12.05
N GLN A 127 3.82 9.86 12.19
CA GLN A 127 4.49 8.88 11.36
C GLN A 127 4.29 7.47 11.91
N ASN A 128 3.96 6.53 11.04
CA ASN A 128 3.86 5.10 11.33
C ASN A 128 4.72 4.31 10.32
N TYR A 129 4.96 3.04 10.58
CA TYR A 129 5.75 2.17 9.70
C TYR A 129 5.31 0.69 9.84
N ASP A 130 5.59 -0.10 8.81
CA ASP A 130 5.38 -1.56 8.79
C ASP A 130 6.66 -2.34 9.15
N GLN A 131 6.58 -3.67 9.12
CA GLN A 131 7.70 -4.57 9.38
C GLN A 131 8.84 -4.46 8.36
N GLN A 132 8.57 -3.91 7.18
CA GLN A 132 9.54 -3.64 6.12
C GLN A 132 10.12 -2.24 6.22
N ASN A 133 9.76 -1.46 7.27
CA ASN A 133 10.10 -0.06 7.47
C ASN A 133 9.53 0.88 6.38
N ASN A 134 8.44 0.49 5.71
CA ASN A 134 7.70 1.43 4.86
C ASN A 134 6.98 2.43 5.74
N ILE A 135 7.27 3.71 5.54
CA ILE A 135 6.72 4.81 6.34
C ILE A 135 5.43 5.31 5.70
N TRP A 136 4.44 5.61 6.54
CA TRP A 136 3.26 6.40 6.17
C TRP A 136 2.91 7.38 7.28
N TYR A 137 2.05 8.33 6.97
CA TYR A 137 1.54 9.29 7.94
C TYR A 137 0.04 9.11 8.14
N GLU A 138 -0.44 9.36 9.36
CA GLU A 138 -1.88 9.41 9.63
C GLU A 138 -2.51 10.54 8.81
N LYS A 139 -3.52 10.20 7.98
CA LYS A 139 -4.08 11.10 6.97
C LYS A 139 -5.21 11.99 7.50
N SER A 140 -5.77 11.68 8.65
CA SER A 140 -6.98 12.30 9.20
C SER A 140 -6.74 13.21 10.37
N CYS A 141 -5.58 13.12 11.02
CA CYS A 141 -5.27 13.91 12.21
C CYS A 141 -3.81 14.35 12.28
N LEU A 142 -3.57 15.35 13.11
CA LEU A 142 -2.26 15.87 13.48
C LEU A 142 -2.12 15.82 14.99
N ARG A 143 -0.92 15.50 15.46
CA ARG A 143 -0.55 15.64 16.85
C ARG A 143 -0.20 17.10 17.14
N VAL A 144 -0.76 17.64 18.20
CA VAL A 144 -0.47 19.01 18.65
C VAL A 144 0.06 19.00 20.08
N LYS A 145 0.90 19.98 20.39
CA LYS A 145 1.45 20.17 21.73
C LYS A 145 1.09 21.57 22.26
N LYS A 146 0.64 21.61 23.49
CA LYS A 146 0.40 22.86 24.22
C LYS A 146 0.68 22.62 25.70
N ASP A 147 1.39 23.56 26.33
CA ASP A 147 1.73 23.49 27.77
C ASP A 147 2.35 22.14 28.17
N ASN A 148 3.26 21.61 27.32
CA ASN A 148 3.91 20.31 27.47
C ASN A 148 2.98 19.10 27.48
N LYS A 149 1.72 19.23 27.08
CA LYS A 149 0.78 18.11 26.87
C LYS A 149 0.41 17.97 25.39
N TYR A 150 0.13 16.75 24.99
CA TYR A 150 -0.25 16.41 23.64
C TYR A 150 -1.75 16.24 23.48
N GLY A 151 -2.25 16.63 22.33
CA GLY A 151 -3.63 16.46 21.86
C GLY A 151 -3.68 16.09 20.40
N LEU A 152 -4.88 15.97 19.85
CA LEU A 152 -5.13 15.72 18.44
C LEU A 152 -6.08 16.76 17.86
N ILE A 153 -5.80 17.18 16.65
CA ILE A 153 -6.72 17.94 15.80
C ILE A 153 -6.88 17.23 14.45
N ASP A 154 -7.99 17.48 13.77
CA ASP A 154 -8.10 17.10 12.35
C ASP A 154 -7.36 18.13 11.46
N LEU A 155 -7.30 17.87 10.15
CA LEU A 155 -6.62 18.77 9.23
C LEU A 155 -7.35 20.11 8.99
N SER A 156 -8.53 20.29 9.55
CA SER A 156 -9.24 21.60 9.57
C SER A 156 -8.97 22.40 10.83
N GLY A 157 -8.31 21.81 11.83
CA GLY A 157 -8.03 22.40 13.13
C GLY A 157 -9.10 22.10 14.19
N LYS A 158 -10.09 21.26 13.89
CA LYS A 158 -11.07 20.82 14.89
C LYS A 158 -10.39 19.92 15.91
N VAL A 159 -10.58 20.23 17.21
CA VAL A 159 -10.06 19.42 18.30
C VAL A 159 -10.73 18.06 18.32
N LEU A 160 -9.91 17.00 18.29
CA LEU A 160 -10.30 15.60 18.43
C LEU A 160 -10.01 15.10 19.84
N LEU A 161 -8.87 15.51 20.42
CA LEU A 161 -8.48 15.28 21.79
C LEU A 161 -7.81 16.54 22.35
N ASP A 162 -8.23 16.96 23.54
CA ASP A 162 -7.58 18.05 24.25
C ASP A 162 -6.14 17.71 24.63
N CYS A 163 -5.29 18.75 24.78
CA CYS A 163 -3.89 18.59 25.19
C CYS A 163 -3.78 18.18 26.67
N ASN A 164 -4.10 16.94 26.97
CA ASN A 164 -4.11 16.36 28.32
C ASN A 164 -3.19 15.15 28.48
N TYR A 165 -2.55 14.71 27.40
CA TYR A 165 -1.74 13.48 27.36
C TYR A 165 -0.25 13.78 27.49
N GLU A 166 0.49 12.85 28.08
CA GLU A 166 1.96 12.89 28.19
C GLU A 166 2.63 12.54 26.87
N SER A 167 2.02 11.63 26.11
CA SER A 167 2.38 11.29 24.73
C SER A 167 1.19 10.79 23.94
N ILE A 168 1.27 10.94 22.62
CA ILE A 168 0.38 10.31 21.64
C ILE A 168 1.28 9.78 20.52
N GLU A 169 1.35 8.46 20.39
CA GLU A 169 2.21 7.76 19.45
C GLU A 169 1.40 6.83 18.55
N PRO A 170 1.86 6.48 17.34
CA PRO A 170 1.15 5.53 16.53
C PRO A 170 1.16 4.12 17.17
N LEU A 171 0.07 3.37 16.99
CA LEU A 171 0.15 1.93 17.16
C LEU A 171 0.85 1.37 15.91
N ILE A 172 2.06 0.87 16.08
CA ILE A 172 2.92 0.43 14.97
C ILE A 172 2.19 -0.59 14.09
N GLU A 173 2.33 -0.47 12.76
CA GLU A 173 1.71 -1.30 11.72
C GLU A 173 0.20 -1.08 11.53
N ILE A 174 -0.46 -0.39 12.43
CA ILE A 174 -1.92 -0.19 12.38
C ILE A 174 -2.23 1.27 12.09
N SER A 175 -2.90 1.52 10.98
CA SER A 175 -3.42 2.85 10.66
C SER A 175 -4.63 3.19 11.52
N ASN A 176 -4.86 4.49 11.72
CA ASN A 176 -6.00 5.02 12.48
C ASN A 176 -6.08 4.57 13.95
N SER A 177 -4.95 4.18 14.53
CA SER A 177 -4.88 3.74 15.94
C SER A 177 -3.66 4.35 16.63
N LEU A 178 -3.89 5.07 17.73
CA LEU A 178 -2.88 5.84 18.42
C LEU A 178 -2.83 5.47 19.90
N ILE A 179 -1.64 5.16 20.39
CA ILE A 179 -1.38 4.93 21.82
C ILE A 179 -1.30 6.28 22.51
N THR A 180 -2.09 6.48 23.54
CA THR A 180 -2.04 7.65 24.42
C THR A 180 -1.41 7.27 25.77
N THR A 181 -0.62 8.17 26.35
CA THR A 181 -0.14 8.02 27.73
C THR A 181 -0.72 9.12 28.60
N LYS A 182 -1.33 8.72 29.70
CA LYS A 182 -1.87 9.62 30.73
C LYS A 182 -1.67 9.01 32.10
N ASP A 183 -1.15 9.82 33.05
CA ASP A 183 -0.81 9.38 34.41
C ASP A 183 0.08 8.12 34.43
N GLY A 184 1.05 8.07 33.46
CA GLY A 184 1.97 6.95 33.27
C GLY A 184 1.34 5.67 32.73
N LYS A 185 0.05 5.68 32.38
CA LYS A 185 -0.68 4.52 31.83
C LYS A 185 -1.01 4.72 30.38
N LYS A 186 -0.91 3.64 29.60
CA LYS A 186 -1.25 3.61 28.18
C LYS A 186 -2.70 3.28 27.94
N GLY A 187 -3.30 3.94 26.97
CA GLY A 187 -4.60 3.68 26.39
C GLY A 187 -4.51 3.73 24.87
N LEU A 188 -5.60 3.51 24.19
CA LEU A 188 -5.69 3.52 22.74
C LEU A 188 -6.87 4.36 22.28
N VAL A 189 -6.62 5.21 21.28
CA VAL A 189 -7.66 6.03 20.63
C VAL A 189 -7.58 5.85 19.12
N SER A 190 -8.69 6.10 18.44
CA SER A 190 -8.68 6.19 16.96
C SER A 190 -8.09 7.53 16.51
N SER A 191 -7.71 7.63 15.25
CA SER A 191 -7.30 8.91 14.62
C SER A 191 -8.42 9.96 14.55
N THR A 192 -9.66 9.60 14.91
CA THR A 192 -10.80 10.51 15.07
C THR A 192 -11.03 10.93 16.52
N GLY A 193 -10.18 10.50 17.45
CA GLY A 193 -10.25 10.84 18.88
C GLY A 193 -11.18 9.94 19.71
N SER A 194 -11.76 8.86 19.13
CA SER A 194 -12.62 7.95 19.87
C SER A 194 -11.78 6.99 20.73
N VAL A 195 -12.11 6.86 22.01
CA VAL A 195 -11.41 5.94 22.93
C VAL A 195 -11.72 4.49 22.55
N ILE A 196 -10.68 3.73 22.26
CA ILE A 196 -10.72 2.29 22.00
C ILE A 196 -10.42 1.50 23.29
N ILE A 197 -9.36 1.87 24.00
CA ILE A 197 -8.94 1.31 25.29
C ILE A 197 -8.62 2.47 26.23
N ASP A 198 -9.14 2.44 27.43
CA ASP A 198 -8.87 3.44 28.46
C ASP A 198 -7.41 3.39 28.93
N ASN A 199 -6.87 4.49 29.49
CA ASN A 199 -5.51 4.56 29.99
C ASN A 199 -5.32 3.77 31.29
N GLU A 200 -5.18 2.44 31.17
CA GLU A 200 -5.10 1.51 32.31
C GLU A 200 -3.86 0.60 32.26
N TYR A 201 -3.21 0.47 31.10
CA TYR A 201 -2.19 -0.54 30.83
C TYR A 201 -0.77 0.01 30.87
N ALA A 202 0.20 -0.86 31.14
CA ALA A 202 1.62 -0.54 31.06
C ALA A 202 2.12 -0.53 29.60
N ASP A 203 1.54 -1.39 28.74
CA ASP A 203 1.85 -1.42 27.31
C ASP A 203 0.69 -1.96 26.48
N ILE A 204 0.64 -1.55 25.19
CA ILE A 204 -0.37 -2.01 24.24
C ILE A 204 0.35 -2.26 22.90
N LYS A 205 0.09 -3.42 22.28
CA LYS A 205 0.56 -3.80 20.94
C LYS A 205 -0.60 -4.30 20.10
N SER A 206 -0.46 -4.24 18.80
CA SER A 206 -1.45 -4.83 17.89
C SER A 206 -1.41 -6.36 17.93
N LEU A 207 -2.58 -6.96 17.77
CA LEU A 207 -2.76 -8.36 17.41
C LEU A 207 -3.54 -8.38 16.10
N THR A 208 -2.88 -8.76 15.01
CA THR A 208 -3.48 -8.86 13.68
C THR A 208 -3.17 -10.21 13.08
N ASN A 209 -4.21 -10.95 12.70
CA ASN A 209 -4.09 -12.21 11.97
C ASN A 209 -5.33 -12.41 11.07
N GLU A 210 -5.37 -13.51 10.35
CA GLU A 210 -6.49 -13.82 9.43
C GLU A 210 -7.82 -14.09 10.15
N TYR A 211 -7.79 -14.43 11.43
CA TYR A 211 -8.95 -14.91 12.19
C TYR A 211 -9.44 -13.91 13.22
N GLU A 212 -8.55 -13.14 13.82
CA GLU A 212 -8.90 -12.28 14.94
C GLU A 212 -8.05 -11.01 14.99
N ASN A 213 -8.69 -9.88 15.15
CA ASN A 213 -8.06 -8.60 15.34
C ASN A 213 -8.30 -8.10 16.76
N GLY A 214 -7.26 -7.60 17.39
CA GLY A 214 -7.32 -7.09 18.75
C GLY A 214 -6.01 -6.46 19.19
N TYR A 215 -5.81 -6.44 20.49
CA TYR A 215 -4.68 -5.79 21.13
C TYR A 215 -4.11 -6.69 22.22
N ILE A 216 -2.80 -6.87 22.21
CA ILE A 216 -2.08 -7.46 23.34
C ILE A 216 -1.84 -6.33 24.34
N VAL A 217 -2.37 -6.46 25.53
CA VAL A 217 -2.21 -5.50 26.63
C VAL A 217 -1.33 -6.08 27.72
N LYS A 218 -0.57 -5.19 28.38
CA LYS A 218 0.29 -5.51 29.49
C LYS A 218 -0.18 -4.79 30.75
N ASN A 219 -0.41 -5.51 31.83
CA ASN A 219 -0.76 -4.89 33.12
C ASN A 219 0.49 -4.38 33.86
N SER A 220 0.30 -3.74 35.01
CA SER A 220 1.37 -3.22 35.87
C SER A 220 2.29 -4.30 36.46
N GLU A 221 1.82 -5.54 36.54
CA GLU A 221 2.61 -6.71 37.02
C GLU A 221 3.44 -7.35 35.89
N GLY A 222 3.33 -6.83 34.67
CA GLY A 222 4.06 -7.33 33.51
C GLY A 222 3.37 -8.48 32.80
N LYS A 223 2.16 -8.87 33.22
CA LYS A 223 1.39 -9.93 32.58
C LYS A 223 0.65 -9.44 31.33
N LEU A 224 0.56 -10.31 30.35
CA LEU A 224 -0.07 -10.06 29.06
C LEU A 224 -1.41 -10.76 28.94
N GLY A 225 -2.33 -10.15 28.22
CA GLY A 225 -3.59 -10.71 27.78
C GLY A 225 -4.02 -10.10 26.46
N VAL A 226 -5.18 -10.49 25.94
CA VAL A 226 -5.70 -9.99 24.67
C VAL A 226 -7.07 -9.36 24.87
N ILE A 227 -7.24 -8.18 24.30
CA ILE A 227 -8.51 -7.45 24.20
C ILE A 227 -8.90 -7.36 22.74
N GLY A 228 -10.12 -7.75 22.40
CA GLY A 228 -10.67 -7.61 21.05
C GLY A 228 -11.04 -6.15 20.72
N THR A 229 -11.27 -5.89 19.45
CA THR A 229 -11.72 -4.57 18.96
C THR A 229 -13.06 -4.13 19.55
N ASN A 230 -13.85 -5.07 20.07
CA ASN A 230 -15.11 -4.84 20.78
C ASN A 230 -14.94 -4.59 22.29
N LYS A 231 -13.71 -4.39 22.77
CA LYS A 231 -13.32 -4.19 24.19
C LYS A 231 -13.51 -5.40 25.09
N LYS A 232 -13.84 -6.58 24.56
CA LYS A 232 -13.93 -7.81 25.37
C LYS A 232 -12.55 -8.40 25.58
N ILE A 233 -12.32 -8.92 26.77
CA ILE A 233 -11.14 -9.73 27.05
C ILE A 233 -11.31 -11.06 26.30
N LEU A 234 -10.41 -11.29 25.36
CA LEU A 234 -10.35 -12.52 24.56
C LEU A 234 -9.44 -13.55 25.23
N LEU A 235 -8.33 -13.11 25.82
CA LEU A 235 -7.43 -13.95 26.61
C LEU A 235 -7.15 -13.23 27.95
N PRO A 236 -7.31 -13.90 29.12
CA PRO A 236 -7.04 -13.32 30.44
C PRO A 236 -5.63 -12.71 30.54
N ILE A 237 -5.47 -11.66 31.38
CA ILE A 237 -4.20 -10.94 31.51
C ILE A 237 -3.36 -11.63 32.61
N GLU A 238 -2.79 -12.80 32.29
CA GLU A 238 -2.05 -13.62 33.24
C GLU A 238 -0.81 -14.31 32.65
N TYR A 239 -0.54 -14.10 31.37
CA TYR A 239 0.55 -14.75 30.63
C TYR A 239 1.84 -13.92 30.63
N ASP A 240 2.98 -14.61 30.55
CA ASP A 240 4.31 -14.00 30.48
C ASP A 240 4.67 -13.54 29.04
N GLU A 241 4.19 -14.30 28.05
CA GLU A 241 4.40 -14.03 26.61
C GLU A 241 3.19 -14.55 25.82
N ILE A 242 2.82 -13.85 24.75
CA ILE A 242 1.74 -14.25 23.83
C ILE A 242 2.32 -14.14 22.43
N LYS A 243 2.14 -15.18 21.61
CA LYS A 243 2.47 -15.16 20.19
C LYS A 243 1.22 -14.96 19.35
N ASN A 244 1.42 -14.36 18.17
CA ASN A 244 0.34 -14.20 17.21
C ASN A 244 -0.34 -15.53 16.89
N VAL A 245 -1.64 -15.46 16.82
CA VAL A 245 -2.53 -16.60 16.63
C VAL A 245 -2.92 -16.70 15.17
N TYR A 246 -3.02 -17.91 14.68
CA TYR A 246 -3.46 -18.23 13.32
C TYR A 246 -4.74 -19.08 13.29
N ALA A 247 -5.36 -19.35 14.42
CA ALA A 247 -6.62 -20.07 14.52
C ALA A 247 -7.59 -19.33 15.43
N GLU A 248 -8.86 -19.29 15.05
CA GLU A 248 -9.91 -18.61 15.83
C GLU A 248 -9.93 -19.07 17.29
N SER A 249 -9.94 -18.10 18.20
CA SER A 249 -10.01 -18.33 19.66
C SER A 249 -8.91 -19.24 20.25
N THR A 250 -7.81 -19.46 19.50
CA THR A 250 -6.69 -20.31 19.95
C THR A 250 -5.42 -19.46 20.04
N TYR A 251 -4.75 -19.50 21.17
CA TYR A 251 -3.58 -18.71 21.50
C TYR A 251 -2.37 -19.59 21.85
N ILE A 252 -1.19 -19.18 21.43
CA ILE A 252 0.07 -19.68 21.95
C ILE A 252 0.56 -18.70 23.00
N ALA A 253 0.54 -19.12 24.25
CA ALA A 253 0.92 -18.27 25.35
C ALA A 253 1.89 -18.98 26.31
N LYS A 254 2.77 -18.22 26.95
CA LYS A 254 3.71 -18.73 27.93
C LYS A 254 3.23 -18.38 29.32
N GLN A 255 3.17 -19.36 30.21
CA GLN A 255 2.78 -19.17 31.58
C GLN A 255 3.71 -19.99 32.48
N SER A 256 4.29 -19.34 33.50
CA SER A 256 5.22 -19.98 34.43
C SER A 256 6.38 -20.73 33.75
N GLY A 257 6.90 -20.16 32.66
CA GLY A 257 8.05 -20.69 31.93
C GLY A 257 7.71 -21.73 30.84
N SER A 258 6.49 -22.24 30.77
CA SER A 258 6.06 -23.24 29.78
C SER A 258 5.17 -22.62 28.71
N TRP A 259 5.38 -23.02 27.45
CA TRP A 259 4.47 -22.71 26.37
C TRP A 259 3.21 -23.56 26.46
N LYS A 260 2.08 -22.94 26.16
CA LYS A 260 0.75 -23.57 26.16
C LYS A 260 0.02 -23.21 24.88
N ILE A 261 -0.80 -24.12 24.40
CA ILE A 261 -1.93 -23.84 23.53
C ILE A 261 -3.15 -23.57 24.41
N VAL A 262 -3.82 -22.46 24.17
CA VAL A 262 -5.02 -22.07 24.93
C VAL A 262 -6.14 -21.83 23.94
N ASN A 263 -7.20 -22.63 24.00
CA ASN A 263 -8.44 -22.41 23.26
C ASN A 263 -9.48 -21.81 24.21
N VAL A 264 -9.75 -20.53 24.04
CA VAL A 264 -10.67 -19.80 24.94
C VAL A 264 -12.14 -20.11 24.67
N LYS A 265 -12.51 -20.56 23.46
CA LYS A 265 -13.87 -20.97 23.12
C LYS A 265 -14.25 -22.25 23.80
N ASP A 266 -13.33 -23.20 23.80
CA ASP A 266 -13.57 -24.54 24.38
C ASP A 266 -13.09 -24.62 25.83
N ASN A 267 -12.50 -23.55 26.37
CA ASN A 267 -11.90 -23.45 27.69
C ASN A 267 -10.89 -24.58 27.95
N THR A 268 -10.05 -24.89 26.98
CA THR A 268 -9.01 -25.90 27.05
C THR A 268 -7.61 -25.30 27.02
N SER A 269 -6.67 -25.93 27.72
CA SER A 269 -5.28 -25.57 27.70
C SER A 269 -4.41 -26.82 27.76
N ALA A 270 -3.36 -26.87 26.92
CA ALA A 270 -2.39 -27.98 26.91
C ALA A 270 -0.97 -27.44 26.93
N ASP A 271 -0.12 -28.04 27.74
CA ASP A 271 1.32 -27.70 27.78
C ASP A 271 2.03 -28.24 26.55
N LEU A 272 2.96 -27.41 26.00
CA LEU A 272 3.80 -27.73 24.86
C LEU A 272 5.21 -28.04 25.33
N ASN A 273 5.70 -29.23 25.03
CA ASN A 273 7.06 -29.65 25.38
C ASN A 273 8.08 -29.21 24.31
N TYR A 274 8.10 -27.90 24.01
CA TYR A 274 9.00 -27.28 23.04
C TYR A 274 9.63 -26.04 23.66
N ASP A 275 10.86 -25.71 23.18
CA ASP A 275 11.57 -24.52 23.64
C ASP A 275 10.90 -23.25 23.11
N ASP A 276 10.33 -23.36 21.91
CA ASP A 276 9.63 -22.25 21.25
C ASP A 276 8.60 -22.74 20.21
N VAL A 277 7.65 -21.85 19.87
CA VAL A 277 6.72 -21.98 18.75
C VAL A 277 6.93 -20.77 17.84
N LYS A 278 7.28 -20.98 16.57
CA LYS A 278 7.64 -19.90 15.64
C LYS A 278 6.48 -19.39 14.82
N SER A 279 5.61 -20.29 14.41
CA SER A 279 4.41 -19.94 13.63
C SER A 279 3.35 -21.02 13.79
N MET A 280 2.15 -20.71 13.43
CA MET A 280 0.99 -21.57 13.45
C MET A 280 0.15 -21.31 12.19
N ASP A 281 -0.38 -22.35 11.61
CA ASP A 281 -1.41 -22.27 10.57
C ASP A 281 -2.73 -22.88 11.09
N SER A 282 -3.70 -23.08 10.23
CA SER A 282 -5.01 -23.64 10.62
C SER A 282 -4.97 -25.07 11.16
N SER A 283 -3.86 -25.78 11.01
CA SER A 283 -3.73 -27.21 11.31
C SER A 283 -2.48 -27.58 12.09
N ASN A 284 -1.39 -26.82 11.94
CA ASN A 284 -0.08 -27.18 12.48
C ASN A 284 0.64 -25.99 13.07
N MET A 285 1.66 -26.30 13.88
CA MET A 285 2.61 -25.34 14.43
C MET A 285 4.01 -25.68 13.95
N VAL A 286 4.83 -24.67 13.67
CA VAL A 286 6.29 -24.79 13.58
C VAL A 286 6.86 -24.64 14.97
N VAL A 287 7.47 -25.68 15.46
CA VAL A 287 8.02 -25.79 16.83
C VAL A 287 9.54 -25.88 16.82
N VAL A 288 10.16 -25.49 17.94
CA VAL A 288 11.61 -25.55 18.12
C VAL A 288 11.94 -26.36 19.37
N LYS A 289 12.90 -27.26 19.25
CA LYS A 289 13.50 -27.98 20.36
C LYS A 289 14.98 -28.25 20.11
N GLY A 290 15.83 -27.91 21.06
CA GLY A 290 17.28 -28.05 20.91
C GLY A 290 17.86 -27.26 19.74
N GLY A 291 17.25 -26.10 19.41
CA GLY A 291 17.67 -25.24 18.29
C GLY A 291 17.28 -25.76 16.90
N LYS A 292 16.58 -26.87 16.80
CA LYS A 292 16.06 -27.42 15.54
C LYS A 292 14.55 -27.23 15.43
N TYR A 293 14.09 -27.10 14.21
CA TYR A 293 12.69 -26.84 13.84
C TYR A 293 11.98 -28.13 13.45
N GLY A 294 10.74 -28.29 13.90
CA GLY A 294 9.83 -29.39 13.58
C GLY A 294 8.42 -28.91 13.35
N ILE A 295 7.50 -29.84 13.18
CA ILE A 295 6.07 -29.59 12.99
C ILE A 295 5.28 -30.38 14.03
N ALA A 296 4.34 -29.71 14.68
CA ALA A 296 3.36 -30.31 15.58
C ALA A 296 1.94 -29.92 15.17
N THR A 297 0.95 -30.72 15.56
CA THR A 297 -0.48 -30.38 15.41
C THR A 297 -0.87 -29.26 16.38
N LEU A 298 -2.03 -28.66 16.18
CA LEU A 298 -2.60 -27.68 17.13
C LEU A 298 -2.97 -28.28 18.49
N SER A 299 -2.98 -29.60 18.66
CA SER A 299 -3.10 -30.30 19.96
C SER A 299 -1.75 -30.55 20.63
N GLY A 300 -0.62 -30.15 19.98
CA GLY A 300 0.71 -30.36 20.50
C GLY A 300 1.36 -31.71 20.14
N GLU A 301 0.69 -32.55 19.35
CA GLU A 301 1.22 -33.85 18.91
C GLU A 301 2.30 -33.61 17.83
N GLU A 302 3.48 -34.25 18.00
CA GLU A 302 4.57 -34.16 17.06
C GLU A 302 4.26 -34.88 15.75
N LYS A 303 4.29 -34.15 14.63
CA LYS A 303 4.19 -34.68 13.26
C LYS A 303 5.54 -34.89 12.63
N VAL A 304 6.41 -33.92 12.77
CA VAL A 304 7.80 -33.97 12.25
C VAL A 304 8.72 -33.55 13.39
N ALA A 305 9.57 -34.48 13.81
CA ALA A 305 10.54 -34.23 14.87
C ALA A 305 11.45 -33.05 14.52
N PRO A 306 11.85 -32.22 15.51
CA PRO A 306 12.76 -31.11 15.31
C PRO A 306 14.11 -31.56 14.72
N GLN A 307 14.36 -31.24 13.46
CA GLN A 307 15.56 -31.66 12.71
C GLN A 307 16.09 -30.62 11.74
N PHE A 308 15.27 -29.65 11.37
CA PHE A 308 15.64 -28.61 10.37
C PHE A 308 16.34 -27.43 11.01
N ASP A 309 17.18 -26.73 10.22
CA ASP A 309 17.82 -25.48 10.63
C ASP A 309 16.82 -24.32 10.64
N SER A 310 15.85 -24.36 9.74
CA SER A 310 14.69 -23.47 9.73
C SER A 310 13.50 -24.13 9.02
N LEU A 311 12.28 -23.71 9.39
CA LEU A 311 11.03 -24.05 8.74
C LEU A 311 10.16 -22.81 8.65
N LYS A 312 9.60 -22.54 7.45
CA LYS A 312 8.69 -21.43 7.20
C LYS A 312 7.51 -21.93 6.40
N ASN A 313 6.30 -21.78 6.96
CA ASN A 313 5.08 -22.06 6.19
C ASN A 313 4.97 -21.08 5.01
N ILE A 314 4.55 -21.55 3.85
CA ILE A 314 4.38 -20.76 2.63
C ILE A 314 2.90 -20.65 2.22
N TYR A 315 2.17 -21.75 2.21
CA TYR A 315 0.71 -21.82 2.04
C TYR A 315 0.21 -23.20 2.44
N GLN A 316 -1.01 -23.29 2.93
CA GLN A 316 -1.60 -24.54 3.41
C GLN A 316 -0.64 -25.30 4.35
N ASN A 317 -0.37 -26.57 4.06
CA ASN A 317 0.51 -27.45 4.81
C ASN A 317 1.91 -27.63 4.18
N TYR A 318 2.40 -26.63 3.43
CA TYR A 318 3.71 -26.66 2.79
C TYR A 318 4.67 -25.68 3.45
N TYR A 319 5.93 -26.11 3.56
CA TYR A 319 6.97 -25.38 4.29
C TYR A 319 8.28 -25.35 3.49
N ILE A 320 8.90 -24.18 3.44
CA ILE A 320 10.30 -24.07 3.07
C ILE A 320 11.11 -24.57 4.27
N ALA A 321 11.88 -25.64 4.06
CA ALA A 321 12.72 -26.24 5.07
C ALA A 321 14.20 -26.04 4.69
N GLN A 322 15.02 -25.67 5.69
CA GLN A 322 16.47 -25.60 5.52
C GLN A 322 17.15 -26.76 6.24
N LYS A 323 18.05 -27.43 5.55
CA LYS A 323 18.88 -28.51 6.09
C LYS A 323 20.30 -28.39 5.52
N ASP A 324 21.30 -28.43 6.39
CA ASP A 324 22.70 -28.33 5.99
C ASP A 324 22.99 -27.12 5.07
N GLY A 325 22.37 -25.97 5.38
CA GLY A 325 22.52 -24.72 4.64
C GLY A 325 21.78 -24.65 3.31
N LYS A 326 21.08 -25.70 2.89
CA LYS A 326 20.28 -25.74 1.65
C LYS A 326 18.81 -25.72 1.95
N GLN A 327 18.03 -25.07 1.06
CA GLN A 327 16.58 -25.01 1.15
C GLN A 327 15.91 -26.00 0.19
N GLY A 328 14.80 -26.54 0.65
CA GLY A 328 13.86 -27.36 -0.09
C GLY A 328 12.44 -27.07 0.38
N VAL A 329 11.46 -27.77 -0.18
CA VAL A 329 10.05 -27.67 0.25
C VAL A 329 9.56 -29.04 0.69
N ILE A 330 8.88 -29.08 1.83
CA ILE A 330 8.21 -30.28 2.37
C ILE A 330 6.73 -30.00 2.62
N ASP A 331 5.93 -31.06 2.73
CA ASP A 331 4.62 -30.97 3.32
C ASP A 331 4.64 -31.22 4.84
N SER A 332 3.49 -31.10 5.51
CA SER A 332 3.38 -31.32 6.98
C SER A 332 3.68 -32.75 7.42
N ASP A 333 3.76 -33.71 6.52
CA ASP A 333 4.10 -35.11 6.81
C ASP A 333 5.54 -35.45 6.41
N ASN A 334 6.36 -34.42 6.15
CA ASN A 334 7.78 -34.49 5.78
C ASN A 334 8.05 -35.10 4.40
N ASN A 335 7.06 -35.14 3.50
CA ASN A 335 7.32 -35.54 2.14
C ASN A 335 7.97 -34.38 1.37
N VAL A 336 9.11 -34.63 0.76
CA VAL A 336 9.84 -33.64 -0.04
C VAL A 336 9.09 -33.36 -1.34
N LYS A 337 8.86 -32.08 -1.61
CA LYS A 337 8.23 -31.55 -2.84
C LYS A 337 9.25 -30.88 -3.75
N ILE A 338 10.23 -30.21 -3.17
CA ILE A 338 11.41 -29.64 -3.85
C ILE A 338 12.63 -30.04 -3.03
N ASP A 339 13.62 -30.64 -3.67
CA ASP A 339 14.83 -31.14 -3.02
C ASP A 339 15.68 -30.02 -2.41
N TYR A 340 16.50 -30.36 -1.39
CA TYR A 340 17.40 -29.42 -0.69
C TYR A 340 18.64 -29.07 -1.51
N ASN A 341 18.43 -28.43 -2.66
CA ASN A 341 19.50 -28.07 -3.60
C ASN A 341 19.72 -26.56 -3.73
N TYR A 342 18.82 -25.77 -3.16
CA TYR A 342 18.76 -24.33 -3.40
C TYR A 342 19.40 -23.51 -2.29
N LYS A 343 19.97 -22.38 -2.67
CA LYS A 343 20.48 -21.35 -1.76
C LYS A 343 19.32 -20.62 -1.07
N SER A 344 18.28 -20.31 -1.82
CA SER A 344 17.06 -19.68 -1.31
C SER A 344 15.83 -20.12 -2.08
N ILE A 345 14.70 -20.19 -1.38
CA ILE A 345 13.39 -20.42 -1.97
C ILE A 345 12.44 -19.32 -1.49
N THR A 346 11.68 -18.75 -2.43
CA THR A 346 10.69 -17.72 -2.16
C THR A 346 9.35 -18.08 -2.80
N TYR A 347 8.25 -17.91 -2.09
CA TYR A 347 6.91 -18.05 -2.64
C TYR A 347 6.32 -16.68 -2.96
N VAL A 348 6.10 -16.40 -4.23
CA VAL A 348 5.43 -15.19 -4.73
C VAL A 348 3.92 -15.43 -4.70
N LYS A 349 3.30 -15.09 -3.57
CA LYS A 349 1.87 -15.41 -3.28
C LYS A 349 0.92 -14.88 -4.35
N THR A 350 1.11 -13.65 -4.81
CA THR A 350 0.25 -13.01 -5.82
C THR A 350 0.30 -13.68 -7.19
N ALA A 351 1.44 -14.28 -7.52
CA ALA A 351 1.65 -15.00 -8.79
C ALA A 351 1.43 -16.52 -8.68
N ASN A 352 1.34 -17.07 -7.45
CA ASN A 352 1.36 -18.51 -7.17
C ASN A 352 2.58 -19.23 -7.76
N ILE A 353 3.76 -18.60 -7.64
CA ILE A 353 5.02 -19.06 -8.18
C ILE A 353 6.00 -19.30 -7.05
N ILE A 354 6.79 -20.36 -7.13
CA ILE A 354 7.92 -20.62 -6.23
C ILE A 354 9.19 -20.37 -7.02
N GLU A 355 10.00 -19.42 -6.52
CA GLU A 355 11.34 -19.15 -7.03
C GLU A 355 12.36 -19.93 -6.18
N ALA A 356 13.20 -20.72 -6.81
CA ALA A 356 14.25 -21.47 -6.17
C ALA A 356 15.62 -21.10 -6.79
N GLU A 357 16.36 -20.24 -6.08
CA GLU A 357 17.67 -19.73 -6.52
C GLU A 357 18.77 -20.76 -6.24
N SER A 358 19.54 -21.11 -7.27
CA SER A 358 20.69 -21.97 -7.15
C SER A 358 21.96 -21.19 -6.73
N GLU A 359 23.02 -21.90 -6.36
CA GLU A 359 24.33 -21.29 -6.11
C GLU A 359 24.91 -20.57 -7.35
N LYS A 360 24.45 -20.93 -8.55
CA LYS A 360 24.97 -20.43 -9.84
C LYS A 360 24.20 -19.25 -10.41
N VAL A 361 23.38 -18.56 -9.59
CA VAL A 361 22.55 -17.41 -10.02
C VAL A 361 21.38 -17.78 -10.94
N GLU A 362 21.23 -19.04 -11.32
CA GLU A 362 20.07 -19.53 -12.03
C GLU A 362 18.93 -19.79 -11.04
N THR A 363 17.72 -19.44 -11.45
CA THR A 363 16.50 -19.62 -10.68
C THR A 363 15.61 -20.63 -11.39
N ASP A 364 15.18 -21.63 -10.65
CA ASP A 364 14.13 -22.56 -11.07
C ASP A 364 12.78 -22.01 -10.61
N LEU A 365 11.83 -21.92 -11.52
CA LEU A 365 10.48 -21.46 -11.27
C LEU A 365 9.51 -22.65 -11.28
N TYR A 366 8.85 -22.86 -10.16
CA TYR A 366 7.85 -23.90 -9.98
C TYR A 366 6.44 -23.29 -9.91
N ASP A 367 5.46 -24.05 -10.39
CA ASP A 367 4.06 -23.74 -10.12
C ASP A 367 3.68 -24.08 -8.66
N LYS A 368 2.47 -23.71 -8.24
CA LYS A 368 1.95 -24.01 -6.91
C LYS A 368 1.82 -25.51 -6.59
N ASN A 369 1.96 -26.38 -7.57
CA ASN A 369 1.91 -27.84 -7.41
C ASN A 369 3.33 -28.44 -7.40
N PHE A 370 4.36 -27.60 -7.29
CA PHE A 370 5.78 -27.99 -7.27
C PHE A 370 6.30 -28.60 -8.57
N ASN A 371 5.62 -28.36 -9.70
CA ASN A 371 6.14 -28.76 -11.01
C ASN A 371 7.12 -27.69 -11.50
N LEU A 372 8.33 -28.10 -11.84
CA LEU A 372 9.31 -27.21 -12.49
C LEU A 372 8.79 -26.79 -13.87
N LYS A 373 8.76 -25.49 -14.13
CA LYS A 373 8.24 -24.88 -15.35
C LYS A 373 9.31 -24.19 -16.18
N LEU A 374 10.19 -23.45 -15.53
CA LEU A 374 11.22 -22.66 -16.19
C LEU A 374 12.50 -22.68 -15.36
N SER A 375 13.65 -22.58 -16.06
CA SER A 375 14.95 -22.36 -15.45
C SER A 375 15.66 -21.23 -16.21
N GLY A 376 16.23 -20.27 -15.49
CA GLY A 376 16.92 -19.14 -16.10
C GLY A 376 17.26 -18.05 -15.10
N ILE A 377 17.67 -16.89 -15.58
CA ILE A 377 17.88 -15.73 -14.72
C ILE A 377 16.61 -14.90 -14.70
N VAL A 378 15.91 -14.92 -13.58
CA VAL A 378 14.71 -14.10 -13.39
C VAL A 378 15.13 -12.63 -13.24
N SER A 379 14.74 -11.81 -14.20
CA SER A 379 15.00 -10.36 -14.18
C SER A 379 13.91 -9.60 -13.45
N GLU A 380 12.66 -10.07 -13.55
CA GLU A 380 11.51 -9.41 -12.97
C GLU A 380 10.33 -10.38 -12.84
N ILE A 381 9.61 -10.32 -11.71
CA ILE A 381 8.25 -10.82 -11.57
C ILE A 381 7.37 -9.60 -11.27
N ASN A 382 6.66 -9.12 -12.29
CA ASN A 382 5.79 -7.96 -12.16
C ASN A 382 4.37 -8.40 -11.81
N THR A 383 4.01 -8.30 -10.54
CA THR A 383 2.70 -8.72 -10.05
C THR A 383 1.57 -7.76 -10.42
N ASP A 384 1.90 -6.49 -10.68
CA ASP A 384 0.92 -5.46 -11.05
C ASP A 384 0.46 -5.61 -12.50
N GLN A 385 1.40 -5.97 -13.39
CA GLN A 385 1.13 -6.18 -14.82
C GLN A 385 0.96 -7.66 -15.19
N GLY A 386 1.20 -8.58 -14.25
CA GLY A 386 0.91 -10.01 -14.41
C GLY A 386 1.89 -10.78 -15.29
N TYR A 387 3.18 -10.44 -15.28
CA TYR A 387 4.18 -11.13 -16.07
C TYR A 387 5.48 -11.45 -15.33
N MET A 388 6.25 -12.35 -15.93
CA MET A 388 7.63 -12.65 -15.58
C MET A 388 8.54 -12.35 -16.77
N LYS A 389 9.69 -11.73 -16.53
CA LYS A 389 10.76 -11.52 -17.50
C LYS A 389 11.96 -12.39 -17.09
N VAL A 390 12.26 -13.38 -17.90
CA VAL A 390 13.29 -14.37 -17.61
C VAL A 390 14.32 -14.37 -18.74
N ARG A 391 15.60 -14.32 -18.40
CA ARG A 391 16.68 -14.50 -19.36
C ARG A 391 17.03 -15.97 -19.48
N ILE A 392 16.82 -16.51 -20.67
CA ILE A 392 17.15 -17.88 -21.04
C ILE A 392 18.24 -17.81 -22.10
N ASN A 393 19.42 -18.38 -21.84
CA ASN A 393 20.63 -18.14 -22.63
C ASN A 393 21.01 -16.65 -22.66
N SER A 394 20.93 -15.99 -23.82
CA SER A 394 21.21 -14.56 -24.00
C SER A 394 19.99 -13.68 -24.15
N ASP A 395 18.78 -14.28 -24.27
CA ASP A 395 17.57 -13.57 -24.65
C ASP A 395 16.58 -13.46 -23.51
N TYR A 396 15.98 -12.27 -23.38
CA TYR A 396 14.86 -12.05 -22.47
C TYR A 396 13.57 -12.55 -23.09
N LYS A 397 12.84 -13.36 -22.32
CA LYS A 397 11.53 -13.88 -22.68
C LYS A 397 10.50 -13.47 -21.65
N TYR A 398 9.27 -13.27 -22.09
CA TYR A 398 8.15 -12.87 -21.23
C TYR A 398 7.20 -14.04 -21.08
N TYR A 399 6.74 -14.25 -19.86
CA TYR A 399 5.80 -15.30 -19.51
C TYR A 399 4.67 -14.71 -18.66
N ASN A 400 3.44 -15.17 -18.87
CA ASN A 400 2.39 -14.93 -17.90
C ASN A 400 2.55 -15.86 -16.68
N PHE A 401 1.74 -15.68 -15.64
CA PHE A 401 1.82 -16.52 -14.42
C PHE A 401 1.32 -17.96 -14.61
N LYS A 402 0.88 -18.33 -15.82
CA LYS A 402 0.62 -19.72 -16.22
C LYS A 402 1.82 -20.36 -16.92
N PHE A 403 2.95 -19.65 -16.99
CA PHE A 403 4.18 -20.06 -17.68
C PHE A 403 4.05 -20.17 -19.20
N GLU A 404 3.07 -19.50 -19.79
CA GLU A 404 2.94 -19.40 -21.24
C GLU A 404 3.84 -18.27 -21.74
N GLU A 405 4.73 -18.57 -22.68
CA GLU A 405 5.54 -17.54 -23.36
C GLU A 405 4.64 -16.62 -24.18
N LYS A 406 4.83 -15.32 -24.02
CA LYS A 406 4.08 -14.27 -24.69
C LYS A 406 5.04 -13.24 -25.27
N LYS A 407 4.61 -12.55 -26.32
CA LYS A 407 5.31 -11.35 -26.73
C LYS A 407 5.09 -10.23 -25.71
N ASN A 408 6.07 -9.35 -25.54
CA ASN A 408 5.89 -8.20 -24.66
C ASN A 408 4.67 -7.34 -25.05
N THR A 409 4.37 -7.20 -26.34
CA THR A 409 3.18 -6.51 -26.86
C THR A 409 1.84 -7.15 -26.47
N GLU A 410 1.84 -8.44 -26.15
CA GLU A 410 0.63 -9.17 -25.72
C GLU A 410 0.41 -9.08 -24.22
N ILE A 411 1.47 -8.86 -23.46
CA ILE A 411 1.45 -8.79 -21.99
C ILE A 411 1.28 -7.35 -21.52
N LEU A 412 2.04 -6.42 -22.10
CA LEU A 412 2.08 -5.01 -21.72
C LEU A 412 1.02 -4.21 -22.49
N THR A 413 -0.25 -4.63 -22.40
CA THR A 413 -1.36 -4.13 -23.24
C THR A 413 -1.64 -2.63 -23.08
N ASN A 414 -1.25 -2.03 -21.96
CA ASN A 414 -1.41 -0.59 -21.69
C ASN A 414 -0.22 0.24 -22.19
N ASN A 415 0.87 -0.40 -22.64
CA ASN A 415 2.05 0.29 -23.11
C ASN A 415 1.86 0.79 -24.55
N THR A 416 2.47 1.92 -24.85
CA THR A 416 2.60 2.46 -26.21
C THR A 416 3.98 2.20 -26.77
N LEU A 417 4.98 2.07 -25.89
CA LEU A 417 6.36 1.76 -26.19
C LEU A 417 6.72 0.36 -25.71
N PHE A 418 7.26 -0.44 -26.59
CA PHE A 418 7.72 -1.81 -26.31
C PHE A 418 9.22 -1.88 -26.47
N LEU A 419 9.93 -2.32 -25.44
CA LEU A 419 11.37 -2.43 -25.47
C LEU A 419 11.82 -3.41 -26.55
N ALA A 420 12.75 -2.97 -27.38
CA ALA A 420 13.33 -3.76 -28.44
C ALA A 420 14.85 -3.59 -28.48
N LYS A 421 15.58 -4.60 -28.99
CA LYS A 421 17.03 -4.60 -29.09
C LYS A 421 17.46 -4.93 -30.51
N LYS A 422 18.41 -4.16 -31.03
CA LYS A 422 19.02 -4.41 -32.34
C LYS A 422 20.51 -4.02 -32.28
N ASP A 423 21.38 -4.88 -32.80
CA ASP A 423 22.82 -4.66 -32.87
C ASP A 423 23.46 -4.25 -31.52
N GLY A 424 22.96 -4.87 -30.41
CA GLY A 424 23.43 -4.61 -29.06
C GLY A 424 22.87 -3.35 -28.38
N LYS A 425 22.14 -2.51 -29.10
CA LYS A 425 21.51 -1.29 -28.57
C LYS A 425 20.02 -1.46 -28.36
N TYR A 426 19.47 -0.74 -27.40
CA TYR A 426 18.05 -0.68 -27.08
C TYR A 426 17.36 0.50 -27.75
N GLY A 427 16.11 0.31 -28.10
CA GLY A 427 15.17 1.28 -28.64
C GLY A 427 13.76 0.84 -28.34
N TYR A 428 12.76 1.49 -28.91
CA TYR A 428 11.36 1.13 -28.70
C TYR A 428 10.60 1.07 -30.01
N VAL A 429 9.68 0.12 -30.07
CA VAL A 429 8.73 -0.06 -31.16
C VAL A 429 7.29 0.11 -30.64
N ASP A 430 6.36 0.40 -31.54
CA ASP A 430 4.93 0.36 -31.25
C ASP A 430 4.39 -1.09 -31.29
N LYS A 431 3.10 -1.25 -31.00
CA LYS A 431 2.41 -2.56 -31.05
C LYS A 431 2.45 -3.26 -32.41
N ASN A 432 2.71 -2.53 -33.49
CA ASN A 432 2.83 -3.02 -34.86
C ASN A 432 4.29 -3.31 -35.25
N ASN A 433 5.20 -3.22 -34.27
CA ASN A 433 6.64 -3.37 -34.46
C ASN A 433 7.29 -2.27 -35.33
N VAL A 434 6.66 -1.08 -35.39
CA VAL A 434 7.23 0.09 -36.03
C VAL A 434 8.14 0.82 -35.03
N VAL A 435 9.35 1.18 -35.48
CA VAL A 435 10.33 1.88 -34.63
C VAL A 435 9.81 3.27 -34.27
N VAL A 436 9.61 3.51 -32.97
CA VAL A 436 9.26 4.83 -32.40
C VAL A 436 10.52 5.52 -31.90
N VAL A 437 11.39 4.79 -31.20
CA VAL A 437 12.66 5.28 -30.66
C VAL A 437 13.80 4.45 -31.24
N ASN A 438 14.77 5.10 -31.88
CA ASN A 438 15.89 4.43 -32.50
C ASN A 438 16.74 3.62 -31.51
N TYR A 439 17.40 2.58 -32.00
CA TYR A 439 18.29 1.69 -31.23
C TYR A 439 19.65 2.36 -30.93
N ILE A 440 19.67 3.29 -30.00
CA ILE A 440 20.84 4.10 -29.67
C ILE A 440 21.28 4.00 -28.20
N TYR A 441 20.49 3.36 -27.36
CA TYR A 441 20.72 3.30 -25.91
C TYR A 441 21.50 2.04 -25.52
N ASP A 442 22.35 2.19 -24.48
CA ASP A 442 23.18 1.11 -23.93
C ASP A 442 22.34 0.16 -23.07
N ASP A 443 21.32 0.71 -22.39
CA ASP A 443 20.38 0.01 -21.56
C ASP A 443 19.05 0.76 -21.53
N ALA A 444 17.95 0.08 -21.21
CA ALA A 444 16.63 0.68 -21.17
C ALA A 444 15.64 -0.18 -20.38
N THR A 445 14.57 0.44 -19.85
CA THR A 445 13.53 -0.23 -19.08
C THR A 445 12.25 -0.44 -19.90
N GLU A 446 11.36 -1.29 -19.40
CA GLU A 446 9.98 -1.30 -19.88
C GLU A 446 9.26 0.01 -19.53
N GLN A 447 8.21 0.34 -20.26
CA GLN A 447 7.36 1.48 -19.95
C GLN A 447 6.61 1.25 -18.63
N ASN A 448 6.67 2.23 -17.75
CA ASN A 448 5.94 2.17 -16.47
C ASN A 448 4.47 2.58 -16.62
N ASN A 449 3.68 2.45 -15.56
CA ASN A 449 2.25 2.77 -15.56
C ASN A 449 1.94 4.25 -15.82
N SER A 450 2.91 5.15 -15.61
CA SER A 450 2.79 6.59 -15.89
C SER A 450 3.19 6.96 -17.32
N GLY A 451 3.59 5.97 -18.13
CA GLY A 451 3.90 6.13 -19.54
C GLY A 451 5.36 6.48 -19.83
N TYR A 452 6.27 6.40 -18.87
CA TYR A 452 7.68 6.72 -19.03
C TYR A 452 8.57 5.50 -19.12
N VAL A 453 9.72 5.66 -19.79
CA VAL A 453 10.80 4.67 -19.83
C VAL A 453 12.12 5.32 -19.43
N ALA A 454 13.00 4.58 -18.74
CA ALA A 454 14.38 5.00 -18.56
C ALA A 454 15.24 4.51 -19.69
N VAL A 455 16.17 5.34 -20.10
CA VAL A 455 17.14 5.03 -21.12
C VAL A 455 18.54 5.42 -20.68
N LYS A 456 19.52 4.56 -20.95
CA LYS A 456 20.91 4.79 -20.61
C LYS A 456 21.71 5.06 -21.87
N LYS A 457 22.47 6.13 -21.89
CA LYS A 457 23.37 6.47 -22.97
C LYS A 457 24.69 6.99 -22.40
N ASP A 458 25.81 6.49 -22.93
CA ASP A 458 27.16 6.85 -22.48
C ASP A 458 27.32 6.75 -20.94
N GLY A 459 26.75 5.67 -20.38
CA GLY A 459 26.78 5.38 -18.94
C GLY A 459 25.86 6.23 -18.07
N LYS A 460 25.10 7.17 -18.63
CA LYS A 460 24.16 8.04 -17.91
C LYS A 460 22.71 7.69 -18.23
N TRP A 461 21.84 7.84 -17.23
CA TRP A 461 20.41 7.62 -17.36
C TRP A 461 19.66 8.91 -17.70
N GLY A 462 18.63 8.79 -18.51
CA GLY A 462 17.62 9.79 -18.83
C GLY A 462 16.25 9.15 -18.91
N ALA A 463 15.25 9.88 -19.40
CA ALA A 463 13.89 9.38 -19.54
C ALA A 463 13.21 9.89 -20.81
N ILE A 464 12.32 9.06 -21.33
CA ILE A 464 11.49 9.31 -22.52
C ILE A 464 10.03 9.09 -22.11
N ASP A 465 9.12 9.89 -22.66
CA ASP A 465 7.68 9.74 -22.47
C ASP A 465 7.06 8.66 -23.38
N LYS A 466 5.76 8.46 -23.24
CA LYS A 466 4.96 7.49 -24.01
C LYS A 466 4.96 7.73 -25.54
N ASP A 467 5.32 8.91 -25.98
CA ASP A 467 5.35 9.30 -27.40
C ASP A 467 6.77 9.23 -27.99
N GLY A 468 7.76 8.87 -27.15
CA GLY A 468 9.16 8.72 -27.53
C GLY A 468 9.99 10.01 -27.43
N GLU A 469 9.41 11.06 -26.84
CA GLU A 469 10.08 12.33 -26.64
C GLU A 469 10.95 12.32 -25.38
N VAL A 470 12.14 12.91 -25.46
CA VAL A 470 13.07 12.98 -24.33
C VAL A 470 12.54 14.00 -23.32
N VAL A 471 12.10 13.51 -22.16
CA VAL A 471 11.67 14.36 -21.02
C VAL A 471 12.82 14.65 -20.06
N LYS A 472 13.84 13.83 -20.08
CA LYS A 472 15.08 14.04 -19.33
C LYS A 472 16.28 13.50 -20.12
N GLU A 473 17.23 14.38 -20.43
CA GLU A 473 18.48 13.99 -21.08
C GLU A 473 19.27 13.00 -20.21
N PRO A 474 20.00 12.04 -20.81
CA PRO A 474 20.85 11.09 -20.09
C PRO A 474 22.05 11.77 -19.44
N THR A 475 21.85 12.35 -18.25
CA THR A 475 22.86 13.17 -17.56
C THR A 475 23.14 12.74 -16.13
N TYR A 476 22.37 11.81 -15.54
CA TYR A 476 22.50 11.44 -14.13
C TYR A 476 22.70 9.93 -13.93
N ASN A 477 23.25 9.58 -12.76
CA ASN A 477 23.28 8.20 -12.33
C ASN A 477 21.90 7.88 -11.77
N LEU A 478 21.29 6.79 -12.27
CA LEU A 478 20.11 6.23 -11.68
C LEU A 478 20.57 5.28 -10.58
N ASP A 479 20.37 5.65 -9.35
CA ASP A 479 20.60 4.77 -8.20
C ASP A 479 19.32 4.00 -7.83
N ASP A 480 19.39 3.16 -6.81
CA ASP A 480 18.26 2.35 -6.37
C ASP A 480 17.11 3.17 -5.75
N TYR A 481 17.31 4.46 -5.50
CA TYR A 481 16.30 5.36 -4.94
C TYR A 481 15.40 6.01 -5.99
N LEU A 482 15.73 5.92 -7.28
CA LEU A 482 15.00 6.61 -8.33
C LEU A 482 14.06 5.66 -9.05
N LYS A 483 12.77 6.00 -9.06
CA LYS A 483 11.79 5.47 -10.01
C LYS A 483 11.71 6.42 -11.20
N ILE A 484 11.38 5.84 -12.37
CA ILE A 484 11.16 6.62 -13.56
C ILE A 484 9.68 6.96 -13.63
N ASP A 485 9.33 7.98 -12.93
CA ASP A 485 8.03 8.62 -12.97
C ASP A 485 8.21 10.13 -12.86
N PHE A 486 7.40 10.90 -13.58
CA PHE A 486 7.57 12.33 -13.71
C PHE A 486 6.27 13.08 -13.53
N ILE A 487 6.36 14.25 -12.88
CA ILE A 487 5.29 15.25 -12.84
C ILE A 487 5.93 16.58 -13.23
N GLY A 488 5.56 17.15 -14.40
CA GLY A 488 5.98 18.48 -14.82
C GLY A 488 7.50 18.72 -14.72
N GLY A 489 8.31 17.75 -15.13
CA GLY A 489 9.78 17.82 -15.07
C GLY A 489 10.41 17.47 -13.71
N TRP A 490 9.61 17.05 -12.72
CA TRP A 490 10.06 16.44 -11.47
C TRP A 490 10.05 14.93 -11.61
N TYR A 491 11.04 14.24 -11.08
CA TYR A 491 11.09 12.77 -11.08
C TYR A 491 10.87 12.22 -9.66
N LEU A 492 10.14 11.11 -9.58
CA LEU A 492 9.80 10.47 -8.33
C LEU A 492 11.01 9.72 -7.76
N GLY A 493 11.37 10.04 -6.53
CA GLY A 493 12.29 9.25 -5.74
C GLY A 493 11.66 7.94 -5.29
N LYS A 494 12.49 6.89 -5.18
CA LYS A 494 12.07 5.57 -4.69
C LYS A 494 12.05 5.49 -3.16
N ASP A 495 12.18 6.63 -2.49
CA ASP A 495 12.07 6.69 -1.05
C ASP A 495 10.63 6.38 -0.57
N ILE A 496 10.52 6.07 0.70
CA ILE A 496 9.28 5.65 1.34
C ILE A 496 8.19 6.72 1.26
N ASN A 497 8.59 7.99 1.20
CA ASN A 497 7.68 9.14 1.22
C ASN A 497 7.19 9.56 -0.18
N MET A 498 7.62 8.89 -1.23
CA MET A 498 7.23 9.22 -2.60
C MET A 498 7.53 10.69 -2.95
N ASN A 499 8.72 11.17 -2.60
CA ASN A 499 9.16 12.55 -2.86
C ASN A 499 9.59 12.75 -4.30
N TYR A 500 9.42 13.97 -4.79
CA TYR A 500 9.83 14.34 -6.13
C TYR A 500 11.12 15.18 -6.13
N TYR A 501 11.92 15.03 -7.15
CA TYR A 501 13.24 15.66 -7.28
C TYR A 501 13.38 16.37 -8.63
N ARG A 502 14.14 17.46 -8.65
CA ARG A 502 14.58 18.14 -9.84
C ARG A 502 16.05 18.52 -9.67
N LYS A 503 16.88 18.16 -10.65
CA LYS A 503 18.28 18.61 -10.76
C LYS A 503 18.38 19.81 -11.68
#